data_388fe6e6420a3cdf212891c464c95e92
#
_entry.id   388fe6e6420a3cdf212891c464c95e92
#
_cell.length_a   1.000
_cell.length_b   1.000
_cell.length_c   1.000
_cell.angle_alpha   90.00
_cell.angle_beta   90.00
_cell.angle_gamma   90.00
#
_symmetry.space_group_name_H-M   'P 1'
#
loop_
_entity.id
_entity.type
_entity.pdbx_description
1 polymer ?
#
loop_
_entity_poly.entity_id
_entity_poly.type
_entity_poly.pdbx_seq_one_letter_code
_entity_poly.pdbx_strand_id
1 'polypeptide(L)'
;MTYLPRALSLAAALFISGTALAQSSDRPWYVGLYQDIGYQSNVLKSNGAETNDTTSSTALHGGLNLNFGRQRAFANAAVTHTRYQDLKARNNNGYSLGAGLDWSTIERLSGNVLFSANRGQSDFNPGGIVPVTLSNIERSEDLSAKVRLGVVTMLGFEATGGYRRVSFSAPEYASREYTQDRGSFGVTYRPSGTLSLGTGISGDRTRYGAPAFGQPVADRSERRDLYLSATWVPTGASSFNGRVAASKIEYNRATASDFDGLTGYVNWAWKPTGLLSINTTLSRESGQESGFLRTTPTLRLGALGFELVDTAASDFSRITNTLSVNAAYELTGKIMLDAGLAYARRNLVDGFTGIAGNDNTTTLSLGGRWAATRTISAGCRASHGTRSARGAGSQDYKSDSFSYFGQITLD
;
A
#
# COMPACT_ATOMS: atom_id res chain seq x y z
N MET A 1 -3.86 15.40 -0.43
CA MET A 1 -3.52 14.33 0.53
C MET A 1 -4.23 13.08 0.08
N THR A 2 -3.47 12.19 -0.51
CA THR A 2 -3.94 10.97 -1.16
C THR A 2 -4.17 9.89 -0.12
N TYR A 3 -5.40 9.46 0.02
CA TYR A 3 -5.74 8.26 0.76
C TYR A 3 -5.36 7.04 -0.08
N LEU A 4 -4.36 6.31 0.36
CA LEU A 4 -4.15 4.93 -0.04
C LEU A 4 -4.61 4.05 1.13
N PRO A 5 -5.68 3.26 0.99
CA PRO A 5 -5.79 2.05 1.76
C PRO A 5 -4.77 1.09 1.17
N ARG A 6 -3.57 1.08 1.73
CA ARG A 6 -2.61 0.03 1.45
C ARG A 6 -2.99 -1.16 2.31
N ALA A 7 -3.56 -2.19 1.69
CA ALA A 7 -3.24 -3.52 2.15
C ALA A 7 -1.71 -3.55 2.27
N LEU A 8 -1.19 -3.84 3.47
CA LEU A 8 0.22 -4.10 3.71
C LEU A 8 0.59 -5.39 2.97
N SER A 9 0.66 -5.35 1.64
CA SER A 9 1.58 -6.19 0.93
C SER A 9 2.94 -5.59 1.24
N LEU A 10 3.66 -6.18 2.19
CA LEU A 10 5.09 -6.05 2.30
C LEU A 10 5.74 -6.83 1.13
N ALA A 11 5.33 -6.54 -0.08
CA ALA A 11 6.24 -6.58 -1.18
C ALA A 11 7.27 -5.51 -0.81
N ALA A 12 8.55 -5.80 -0.95
CA ALA A 12 9.58 -4.79 -1.03
C ALA A 12 9.18 -3.85 -2.18
N ALA A 13 8.13 -3.06 -1.95
CA ALA A 13 7.86 -1.88 -2.70
C ALA A 13 9.11 -1.07 -2.43
N LEU A 14 9.98 -1.01 -3.40
CA LEU A 14 10.94 0.04 -3.58
C LEU A 14 10.15 1.34 -3.36
N PHE A 15 10.00 1.73 -2.09
CA PHE A 15 9.80 3.11 -1.78
C PHE A 15 11.08 3.79 -2.23
N ILE A 16 11.14 4.08 -3.54
CA ILE A 16 11.77 5.28 -3.96
C ILE A 16 10.92 6.39 -3.33
N SER A 17 10.92 6.48 -2.02
CA SER A 17 10.75 7.73 -1.32
C SER A 17 12.02 8.52 -1.63
N GLY A 18 12.16 8.80 -2.93
CA GLY A 18 12.82 10.00 -3.37
C GLY A 18 12.00 11.18 -2.85
N THR A 19 12.02 11.44 -1.55
CA THR A 19 12.34 12.77 -1.16
C THR A 19 13.79 12.93 -1.62
N ALA A 20 13.98 13.07 -2.94
CA ALA A 20 14.97 14.02 -3.38
C ALA A 20 14.73 15.19 -2.45
N LEU A 21 15.64 15.47 -1.53
CA LEU A 21 15.88 16.82 -1.15
C LEU A 21 16.12 17.49 -2.51
N ALA A 22 15.01 17.94 -3.10
CA ALA A 22 15.05 18.84 -4.21
C ALA A 22 15.66 20.10 -3.63
N GLN A 23 16.97 20.13 -3.56
CA GLN A 23 17.65 21.35 -3.90
C GLN A 23 17.03 21.67 -5.25
N SER A 24 16.29 22.75 -5.30
CA SER A 24 15.68 23.30 -6.48
C SER A 24 16.68 23.26 -7.62
N SER A 25 16.71 22.16 -8.38
CA SER A 25 17.27 22.19 -9.70
C SER A 25 16.29 23.01 -10.50
N ASP A 26 16.76 24.01 -11.22
CA ASP A 26 15.94 24.83 -12.12
C ASP A 26 15.33 23.99 -13.26
N ARG A 27 15.66 22.71 -13.29
CA ARG A 27 15.20 21.79 -14.32
C ARG A 27 13.90 21.11 -13.93
N PRO A 28 12.93 21.09 -14.81
CA PRO A 28 11.63 20.47 -14.55
C PRO A 28 11.64 18.94 -14.66
N TRP A 29 12.79 18.32 -14.92
CA TRP A 29 12.91 16.87 -15.12
C TRP A 29 14.15 16.31 -14.44
N TYR A 30 14.11 15.02 -14.15
CA TYR A 30 15.27 14.24 -13.71
C TYR A 30 15.22 12.83 -14.31
N VAL A 31 16.39 12.20 -14.41
CA VAL A 31 16.57 10.78 -14.76
C VAL A 31 17.65 10.18 -13.87
N GLY A 32 17.46 8.93 -13.47
CA GLY A 32 18.44 8.27 -12.61
C GLY A 32 18.46 6.76 -12.76
N LEU A 33 19.57 6.17 -12.34
CA LEU A 33 19.79 4.75 -12.23
C LEU A 33 19.93 4.36 -10.76
N TYR A 34 19.25 3.31 -10.36
CA TYR A 34 19.27 2.74 -9.02
C TYR A 34 19.67 1.27 -9.10
N GLN A 35 20.56 0.83 -8.21
CA GLN A 35 20.95 -0.55 -8.03
C GLN A 35 20.81 -0.91 -6.56
N ASP A 36 20.15 -2.04 -6.26
CA ASP A 36 20.03 -2.62 -4.93
C ASP A 36 20.50 -4.06 -4.95
N ILE A 37 21.21 -4.47 -3.91
CA ILE A 37 21.57 -5.86 -3.65
C ILE A 37 21.12 -6.15 -2.23
N GLY A 38 20.21 -7.10 -2.09
CA GLY A 38 19.60 -7.46 -0.83
C GLY A 38 19.64 -8.94 -0.54
N TYR A 39 19.78 -9.28 0.73
CA TYR A 39 19.59 -10.62 1.28
C TYR A 39 18.33 -10.64 2.12
N GLN A 40 17.55 -11.69 2.00
CA GLN A 40 16.38 -11.93 2.85
C GLN A 40 16.38 -13.38 3.33
N SER A 41 16.29 -13.56 4.65
CA SER A 41 15.92 -14.84 5.24
C SER A 41 14.43 -15.09 5.09
N ASN A 42 14.03 -16.34 5.00
CA ASN A 42 12.64 -16.74 4.92
C ASN A 42 11.79 -15.90 3.95
N VAL A 43 12.23 -15.84 2.68
CA VAL A 43 11.55 -15.07 1.61
C VAL A 43 10.08 -15.47 1.47
N LEU A 44 9.77 -16.75 1.72
CA LEU A 44 8.42 -17.32 1.62
C LEU A 44 7.56 -17.04 2.86
N LYS A 45 8.15 -16.47 3.93
CA LYS A 45 7.45 -16.21 5.19
C LYS A 45 6.72 -17.46 5.73
N SER A 46 7.40 -18.60 5.70
CA SER A 46 6.88 -19.87 6.20
C SER A 46 7.27 -20.10 7.65
N ASN A 47 6.49 -20.95 8.37
CA ASN A 47 6.82 -21.42 9.71
C ASN A 47 7.59 -22.75 9.71
N GLY A 48 7.83 -23.32 8.52
CA GLY A 48 8.60 -24.54 8.30
C GLY A 48 10.03 -24.26 7.87
N ALA A 49 10.47 -24.98 6.83
CA ALA A 49 11.79 -24.74 6.25
C ALA A 49 11.91 -23.32 5.71
N GLU A 50 12.86 -22.56 6.22
CA GLU A 50 13.15 -21.20 5.76
C GLU A 50 13.85 -21.27 4.40
N THR A 51 13.39 -20.45 3.47
CA THR A 51 14.02 -20.26 2.17
C THR A 51 14.64 -18.88 2.14
N ASN A 52 15.97 -18.83 2.11
CA ASN A 52 16.72 -17.59 2.03
C ASN A 52 17.05 -17.30 0.56
N ASP A 53 17.18 -16.04 0.21
CA ASP A 53 17.61 -15.66 -1.13
C ASP A 53 18.32 -14.32 -1.15
N THR A 54 19.16 -14.14 -2.16
CA THR A 54 19.81 -12.87 -2.49
C THR A 54 19.18 -12.30 -3.76
N THR A 55 18.83 -11.02 -3.71
CA THR A 55 18.21 -10.33 -4.83
C THR A 55 19.11 -9.22 -5.35
N SER A 56 19.07 -9.00 -6.65
CA SER A 56 19.68 -7.87 -7.32
C SER A 56 18.60 -7.15 -8.13
N SER A 57 18.38 -5.87 -7.83
CA SER A 57 17.37 -5.05 -8.49
C SER A 57 17.99 -3.84 -9.13
N THR A 58 17.81 -3.69 -10.44
CA THR A 58 18.27 -2.53 -11.21
C THR A 58 17.04 -1.76 -11.67
N ALA A 59 17.00 -0.45 -11.43
CA ALA A 59 15.90 0.40 -11.87
C ALA A 59 16.41 1.64 -12.60
N LEU A 60 15.80 1.93 -13.75
CA LEU A 60 15.86 3.22 -14.40
C LEU A 60 14.61 4.01 -13.97
N HIS A 61 14.79 5.23 -13.47
CA HIS A 61 13.70 6.07 -13.01
C HIS A 61 13.86 7.48 -13.53
N GLY A 62 12.74 8.19 -13.64
CA GLY A 62 12.74 9.59 -14.04
C GLY A 62 11.41 10.25 -13.73
N GLY A 63 11.42 11.56 -13.81
CA GLY A 63 10.22 12.35 -13.57
C GLY A 63 10.29 13.73 -14.17
N LEU A 64 9.13 14.35 -14.19
CA LEU A 64 8.96 15.73 -14.63
C LEU A 64 7.96 16.46 -13.73
N ASN A 65 8.15 17.77 -13.58
CA ASN A 65 7.30 18.63 -12.79
C ASN A 65 7.23 20.02 -13.47
N LEU A 66 6.10 20.29 -14.11
CA LEU A 66 5.88 21.44 -14.95
C LEU A 66 4.86 22.36 -14.30
N ASN A 67 5.19 23.62 -14.11
CA ASN A 67 4.29 24.64 -13.59
C ASN A 67 3.83 25.58 -14.73
N PHE A 68 2.52 25.66 -14.93
CA PHE A 68 1.87 26.51 -15.91
C PHE A 68 0.96 27.50 -15.19
N GLY A 69 1.52 28.57 -14.68
CA GLY A 69 0.80 29.50 -13.82
C GLY A 69 0.30 28.84 -12.54
N ARG A 70 -1.00 28.62 -12.44
CA ARG A 70 -1.64 27.95 -11.27
C ARG A 70 -1.83 26.45 -11.45
N GLN A 71 -1.47 25.93 -12.60
CA GLN A 71 -1.55 24.52 -12.91
C GLN A 71 -0.18 23.87 -12.72
N ARG A 72 -0.17 22.69 -12.18
CA ARG A 72 1.04 21.86 -12.03
C ARG A 72 0.80 20.49 -12.60
N ALA A 73 1.51 20.16 -13.66
CA ALA A 73 1.55 18.81 -14.20
C ALA A 73 2.83 18.10 -13.75
N PHE A 74 2.70 16.89 -13.27
CA PHE A 74 3.84 16.09 -12.85
C PHE A 74 3.68 14.63 -13.27
N ALA A 75 4.81 13.99 -13.52
CA ALA A 75 4.86 12.55 -13.77
C ALA A 75 6.16 11.97 -13.21
N ASN A 76 6.11 10.72 -12.82
CA ASN A 76 7.27 9.92 -12.45
C ASN A 76 7.09 8.51 -12.98
N ALA A 77 8.17 7.91 -13.43
CA ALA A 77 8.19 6.54 -13.91
C ALA A 77 9.46 5.82 -13.44
N ALA A 78 9.33 4.53 -13.20
CA ALA A 78 10.47 3.64 -13.00
C ALA A 78 10.21 2.30 -13.67
N VAL A 79 11.27 1.72 -14.24
CA VAL A 79 11.28 0.34 -14.74
C VAL A 79 12.35 -0.41 -13.96
N THR A 80 11.98 -1.55 -13.39
CA THR A 80 12.83 -2.33 -12.50
C THR A 80 13.01 -3.73 -13.04
N HIS A 81 14.23 -4.24 -13.02
CA HIS A 81 14.55 -5.63 -13.28
C HIS A 81 15.09 -6.26 -12.00
N THR A 82 14.38 -7.27 -11.47
CA THR A 82 14.75 -7.98 -10.24
C THR A 82 15.14 -9.42 -10.56
N ARG A 83 16.32 -9.82 -10.08
CA ARG A 83 16.86 -11.17 -10.17
C ARG A 83 17.00 -11.77 -8.77
N TYR A 84 16.57 -13.01 -8.65
CA TYR A 84 16.76 -13.87 -7.49
C TYR A 84 17.91 -14.84 -7.79
N GLN A 85 18.75 -15.10 -6.81
CA GLN A 85 19.87 -16.01 -6.97
C GLN A 85 19.40 -17.46 -7.07
N ASP A 86 18.56 -17.88 -6.14
CA ASP A 86 18.09 -19.27 -6.01
C ASP A 86 16.66 -19.44 -6.57
N LEU A 87 15.76 -18.54 -6.25
CA LEU A 87 14.37 -18.55 -6.72
C LEU A 87 14.24 -17.94 -8.13
N LYS A 88 15.00 -18.43 -9.10
CA LYS A 88 15.10 -17.87 -10.46
C LYS A 88 13.76 -17.76 -11.21
N ALA A 89 12.81 -18.65 -10.90
CA ALA A 89 11.45 -18.57 -11.44
C ALA A 89 10.72 -17.26 -11.08
N ARG A 90 11.24 -16.49 -10.12
CA ARG A 90 10.71 -15.22 -9.64
C ARG A 90 11.38 -13.99 -10.22
N ASN A 91 12.37 -14.18 -11.09
CA ASN A 91 12.94 -13.09 -11.85
C ASN A 91 11.81 -12.36 -12.57
N ASN A 92 11.78 -11.05 -12.44
CA ASN A 92 10.68 -10.28 -13.01
C ASN A 92 11.11 -8.89 -13.47
N ASN A 93 10.30 -8.33 -14.38
CA ASN A 93 10.35 -6.94 -14.77
C ASN A 93 9.13 -6.23 -14.17
N GLY A 94 9.40 -5.20 -13.37
CA GLY A 94 8.39 -4.34 -12.79
C GLY A 94 8.38 -2.96 -13.44
N TYR A 95 7.32 -2.22 -13.21
CA TYR A 95 7.27 -0.79 -13.45
C TYR A 95 6.41 -0.08 -12.41
N SER A 96 6.68 1.19 -12.20
CA SER A 96 5.80 2.11 -11.52
C SER A 96 5.66 3.38 -12.35
N LEU A 97 4.43 3.87 -12.47
CA LEU A 97 4.09 5.09 -13.16
C LEU A 97 3.16 5.89 -12.25
N GLY A 98 3.46 7.16 -12.05
CA GLY A 98 2.59 8.12 -11.41
C GLY A 98 2.49 9.37 -12.28
N ALA A 99 1.29 9.91 -12.46
CA ALA A 99 1.06 11.16 -13.16
C ALA A 99 -0.04 11.95 -12.47
N GLY A 100 0.04 13.26 -12.53
CA GLY A 100 -0.97 14.10 -11.92
C GLY A 100 -1.02 15.49 -12.51
N LEU A 101 -2.20 16.08 -12.34
CA LEU A 101 -2.49 17.47 -12.66
C LEU A 101 -3.14 18.11 -11.43
N ASP A 102 -2.46 19.08 -10.81
CA ASP A 102 -3.05 19.96 -9.84
C ASP A 102 -3.51 21.23 -10.57
N TRP A 103 -4.74 21.66 -10.34
CA TRP A 103 -5.29 22.84 -10.98
C TRP A 103 -6.06 23.72 -10.00
N SER A 104 -6.02 25.01 -10.23
CA SER A 104 -6.82 25.98 -9.48
C SER A 104 -7.25 27.14 -10.36
N THR A 105 -8.45 27.63 -10.12
CA THR A 105 -8.95 28.91 -10.66
C THR A 105 -8.57 30.06 -9.74
N ILE A 106 -8.94 31.28 -10.15
CA ILE A 106 -8.49 32.50 -9.47
C ILE A 106 -8.91 32.59 -8.00
N GLU A 107 -10.04 32.03 -7.59
CA GLU A 107 -10.51 32.32 -6.25
C GLU A 107 -11.05 31.14 -5.42
N ARG A 108 -11.77 30.19 -5.99
CA ARG A 108 -12.57 29.29 -5.15
C ARG A 108 -12.55 27.82 -5.57
N LEU A 109 -12.24 27.54 -6.80
CA LEU A 109 -12.32 26.19 -7.34
C LEU A 109 -10.91 25.64 -7.59
N SER A 110 -10.62 24.46 -7.07
CA SER A 110 -9.37 23.73 -7.30
C SER A 110 -9.61 22.24 -7.36
N GLY A 111 -8.65 21.52 -7.85
CA GLY A 111 -8.74 20.08 -7.88
C GLY A 111 -7.45 19.43 -8.28
N ASN A 112 -7.51 18.11 -8.35
CA ASN A 112 -6.44 17.32 -8.93
C ASN A 112 -7.01 16.10 -9.64
N VAL A 113 -6.25 15.62 -10.61
CA VAL A 113 -6.43 14.31 -11.23
C VAL A 113 -5.12 13.56 -11.05
N LEU A 114 -5.20 12.34 -10.54
CA LEU A 114 -4.05 11.50 -10.25
C LEU A 114 -4.23 10.15 -10.91
N PHE A 115 -3.19 9.68 -11.56
CA PHE A 115 -3.11 8.34 -12.12
C PHE A 115 -1.89 7.63 -11.55
N SER A 116 -2.03 6.35 -11.23
CA SER A 116 -0.88 5.49 -10.92
C SER A 116 -1.08 4.11 -11.52
N ALA A 117 0.03 3.52 -11.99
CA ALA A 117 0.06 2.14 -12.46
C ALA A 117 1.33 1.46 -11.94
N ASN A 118 1.18 0.25 -11.40
CA ASN A 118 2.28 -0.53 -10.85
C ASN A 118 2.22 -1.96 -11.37
N ARG A 119 3.37 -2.56 -11.58
CA ARG A 119 3.54 -3.96 -11.92
C ARG A 119 4.74 -4.52 -11.19
N GLY A 120 4.60 -5.64 -10.52
CA GLY A 120 5.69 -6.28 -9.80
C GLY A 120 5.31 -7.66 -9.30
N GLN A 121 6.27 -8.35 -8.69
CA GLN A 121 6.03 -9.65 -8.06
C GLN A 121 5.04 -9.46 -6.89
N SER A 122 3.98 -10.27 -6.88
CA SER A 122 3.03 -10.33 -5.77
C SER A 122 3.68 -10.96 -4.52
N ASP A 123 3.18 -10.62 -3.34
CA ASP A 123 3.63 -11.24 -2.09
C ASP A 123 3.36 -12.75 -2.09
N PHE A 124 4.26 -13.51 -1.48
CA PHE A 124 4.23 -14.97 -1.44
C PHE A 124 3.29 -15.53 -0.41
N ASN A 125 3.02 -14.77 0.59
CA ASN A 125 2.17 -15.14 1.71
C ASN A 125 1.25 -13.98 2.07
N PRO A 126 0.37 -13.56 1.15
CA PRO A 126 -0.44 -12.37 1.35
C PRO A 126 -1.41 -12.52 2.52
N GLY A 127 -2.02 -13.68 2.71
CA GLY A 127 -2.90 -13.97 3.83
C GLY A 127 -2.16 -14.55 5.05
N GLY A 128 -0.92 -14.96 4.89
CA GLY A 128 -0.19 -15.67 5.94
C GLY A 128 -0.65 -17.10 6.15
N ILE A 129 -1.35 -17.69 5.20
CA ILE A 129 -1.94 -19.04 5.32
C ILE A 129 -0.95 -20.09 4.84
N VAL A 130 -0.70 -20.18 3.57
CA VAL A 130 0.28 -21.08 2.97
C VAL A 130 1.15 -20.31 2.00
N PRO A 131 2.48 -20.42 2.09
CA PRO A 131 3.35 -19.79 1.12
C PRO A 131 3.15 -20.46 -0.24
N VAL A 132 2.90 -19.63 -1.25
CA VAL A 132 2.78 -20.10 -2.63
C VAL A 132 4.07 -19.79 -3.36
N THR A 133 4.73 -20.83 -3.87
CA THR A 133 6.01 -20.69 -4.60
C THR A 133 5.82 -20.25 -6.06
N LEU A 134 4.58 -20.17 -6.52
CA LEU A 134 4.23 -19.77 -7.86
C LEU A 134 4.68 -18.33 -8.17
N SER A 135 5.30 -18.14 -9.32
CA SER A 135 5.59 -16.79 -9.82
C SER A 135 4.28 -16.10 -10.21
N ASN A 136 3.99 -14.99 -9.56
CA ASN A 136 2.75 -14.25 -9.77
C ASN A 136 3.03 -12.76 -9.84
N ILE A 137 2.66 -12.13 -10.93
CA ILE A 137 2.84 -10.71 -11.16
C ILE A 137 1.51 -9.99 -10.89
N GLU A 138 1.55 -9.08 -9.93
CA GLU A 138 0.43 -8.17 -9.67
C GLU A 138 0.56 -6.93 -10.54
N ARG A 139 -0.54 -6.51 -11.14
CA ARG A 139 -0.69 -5.23 -11.82
C ARG A 139 -1.82 -4.46 -11.15
N SER A 140 -1.55 -3.22 -10.75
CA SER A 140 -2.55 -2.32 -10.19
C SER A 140 -2.57 -1.00 -10.95
N GLU A 141 -3.76 -0.50 -11.21
CA GLU A 141 -4.04 0.79 -11.84
C GLU A 141 -5.02 1.56 -10.96
N ASP A 142 -4.77 2.83 -10.74
CA ASP A 142 -5.60 3.70 -9.92
C ASP A 142 -5.73 5.07 -10.59
N LEU A 143 -6.96 5.51 -10.81
CA LEU A 143 -7.31 6.85 -11.29
C LEU A 143 -8.18 7.53 -10.26
N SER A 144 -7.87 8.76 -9.90
CA SER A 144 -8.69 9.55 -9.00
C SER A 144 -8.77 11.00 -9.43
N ALA A 145 -9.93 11.59 -9.22
CA ALA A 145 -10.18 13.00 -9.45
C ALA A 145 -10.81 13.62 -8.18
N LYS A 146 -10.41 14.83 -7.87
CA LYS A 146 -10.89 15.59 -6.74
C LYS A 146 -11.18 17.02 -7.16
N VAL A 147 -12.31 17.54 -6.70
CA VAL A 147 -12.73 18.92 -6.89
C VAL A 147 -13.03 19.54 -5.54
N ARG A 148 -12.56 20.75 -5.31
CA ARG A 148 -12.79 21.53 -4.09
C ARG A 148 -13.33 22.88 -4.43
N LEU A 149 -14.39 23.29 -3.75
CA LEU A 149 -14.96 24.63 -3.79
C LEU A 149 -14.80 25.29 -2.42
N GLY A 150 -14.43 26.57 -2.40
CA GLY A 150 -14.30 27.32 -1.16
C GLY A 150 -13.00 27.05 -0.40
N VAL A 151 -11.87 26.91 -1.10
CA VAL A 151 -10.57 26.59 -0.48
C VAL A 151 -10.10 27.68 0.49
N VAL A 152 -10.42 28.93 0.23
CA VAL A 152 -10.03 30.10 1.05
C VAL A 152 -11.15 30.59 1.98
N THR A 153 -12.33 29.97 1.97
CA THR A 153 -13.47 30.34 2.80
C THR A 153 -13.57 29.48 4.05
N MET A 154 -14.31 29.94 5.05
CA MET A 154 -14.58 29.14 6.26
C MET A 154 -15.29 27.82 5.96
N LEU A 155 -16.15 27.81 4.96
CA LEU A 155 -16.83 26.60 4.48
C LEU A 155 -16.25 26.20 3.11
N GLY A 156 -15.96 24.94 2.96
CA GLY A 156 -15.51 24.33 1.70
C GLY A 156 -16.27 23.04 1.42
N PHE A 157 -16.40 22.74 0.14
CA PHE A 157 -17.01 21.49 -0.34
C PHE A 157 -15.95 20.70 -1.11
N GLU A 158 -15.93 19.39 -0.93
CA GLU A 158 -15.04 18.50 -1.64
C GLU A 158 -15.83 17.32 -2.22
N ALA A 159 -15.61 17.05 -3.49
CA ALA A 159 -16.09 15.84 -4.17
C ALA A 159 -14.91 15.06 -4.72
N THR A 160 -14.92 13.73 -4.54
CA THR A 160 -13.91 12.84 -5.13
C THR A 160 -14.57 11.70 -5.88
N GLY A 161 -13.92 11.28 -6.98
CA GLY A 161 -14.25 10.07 -7.70
C GLY A 161 -12.98 9.28 -8.00
N GLY A 162 -13.08 7.97 -8.14
CA GLY A 162 -11.91 7.16 -8.49
C GLY A 162 -12.28 5.78 -8.98
N TYR A 163 -11.34 5.20 -9.71
CA TYR A 163 -11.41 3.85 -10.25
C TYR A 163 -10.10 3.14 -9.95
N ARG A 164 -10.18 1.89 -9.53
CA ARG A 164 -9.02 1.02 -9.30
C ARG A 164 -9.23 -0.33 -9.94
N ARG A 165 -8.16 -0.88 -10.50
CA ARG A 165 -8.12 -2.25 -11.03
C ARG A 165 -6.88 -2.95 -10.49
N VAL A 166 -7.06 -4.22 -10.07
CA VAL A 166 -5.96 -5.12 -9.69
C VAL A 166 -6.14 -6.42 -10.45
N SER A 167 -5.06 -6.91 -11.06
CA SER A 167 -5.02 -8.18 -11.79
C SER A 167 -3.74 -8.95 -11.50
N PHE A 168 -3.76 -10.25 -11.72
CA PHE A 168 -2.67 -11.17 -11.44
C PHE A 168 -2.34 -12.01 -12.67
N SER A 169 -1.08 -12.42 -12.80
CA SER A 169 -0.66 -13.28 -13.92
C SER A 169 -0.98 -14.75 -13.70
N ALA A 170 -1.10 -15.19 -12.46
CA ALA A 170 -1.35 -16.57 -12.10
C ALA A 170 -2.88 -16.84 -12.02
N PRO A 171 -3.41 -17.83 -12.77
CA PRO A 171 -4.85 -18.13 -12.79
C PRO A 171 -5.43 -18.46 -11.42
N GLU A 172 -4.63 -19.03 -10.52
CA GLU A 172 -5.00 -19.37 -9.15
C GLU A 172 -5.39 -18.12 -8.33
N TYR A 173 -4.95 -16.94 -8.77
CA TYR A 173 -5.25 -15.65 -8.16
C TYR A 173 -6.43 -14.92 -8.82
N ALA A 174 -7.11 -15.53 -9.79
CA ALA A 174 -8.21 -14.88 -10.53
C ALA A 174 -9.34 -14.39 -9.60
N SER A 175 -9.65 -15.11 -8.53
CA SER A 175 -10.65 -14.70 -7.53
C SER A 175 -10.24 -13.46 -6.71
N ARG A 176 -8.97 -13.09 -6.75
CA ARG A 176 -8.42 -11.90 -6.07
C ARG A 176 -8.32 -10.68 -6.97
N GLU A 177 -8.54 -10.86 -8.26
CA GLU A 177 -8.65 -9.74 -9.18
C GLU A 177 -9.88 -8.91 -8.86
N TYR A 178 -9.78 -7.61 -8.95
CA TYR A 178 -10.94 -6.77 -8.73
C TYR A 178 -10.88 -5.45 -9.50
N THR A 179 -12.07 -4.88 -9.68
CA THR A 179 -12.27 -3.49 -10.05
C THR A 179 -13.08 -2.78 -8.95
N GLN A 180 -12.73 -1.56 -8.65
CA GLN A 180 -13.37 -0.75 -7.60
C GLN A 180 -13.69 0.63 -8.13
N ASP A 181 -14.95 1.01 -8.06
CA ASP A 181 -15.45 2.37 -8.23
C ASP A 181 -15.63 3.00 -6.86
N ARG A 182 -15.17 4.24 -6.66
CA ARG A 182 -15.29 4.94 -5.39
C ARG A 182 -15.70 6.38 -5.57
N GLY A 183 -16.44 6.93 -4.60
CA GLY A 183 -16.87 8.29 -4.58
C GLY A 183 -17.01 8.84 -3.18
N SER A 184 -16.84 10.14 -3.01
CA SER A 184 -17.13 10.82 -1.75
C SER A 184 -17.58 12.25 -1.97
N PHE A 185 -18.38 12.74 -1.03
CA PHE A 185 -18.75 14.15 -0.92
C PHE A 185 -18.61 14.57 0.54
N GLY A 186 -18.02 15.74 0.76
CA GLY A 186 -17.81 16.25 2.10
C GLY A 186 -17.87 17.77 2.18
N VAL A 187 -18.13 18.24 3.40
CA VAL A 187 -18.14 19.64 3.79
C VAL A 187 -17.03 19.84 4.81
N THR A 188 -16.28 20.91 4.66
CA THR A 188 -15.18 21.28 5.55
C THR A 188 -15.47 22.64 6.17
N TYR A 189 -15.33 22.74 7.47
CA TYR A 189 -15.40 23.99 8.24
C TYR A 189 -14.04 24.34 8.81
N ARG A 190 -13.58 25.57 8.60
CA ARG A 190 -12.27 26.08 9.03
C ARG A 190 -12.47 27.23 9.99
N PRO A 191 -12.63 26.94 11.31
CA PRO A 191 -12.78 27.98 12.32
C PRO A 191 -11.53 28.83 12.48
N SER A 192 -10.37 28.32 12.12
CA SER A 192 -9.10 29.03 12.18
C SER A 192 -8.15 28.55 11.06
N GLY A 193 -7.04 29.25 10.88
CA GLY A 193 -5.97 28.83 9.96
C GLY A 193 -5.27 27.53 10.37
N THR A 194 -5.40 27.11 11.63
CA THR A 194 -4.75 25.91 12.19
C THR A 194 -5.67 24.70 12.33
N LEU A 195 -6.99 24.90 12.29
CA LEU A 195 -7.97 23.84 12.49
C LEU A 195 -8.94 23.76 11.31
N SER A 196 -9.12 22.55 10.80
CA SER A 196 -10.10 22.23 9.77
C SER A 196 -10.87 20.98 10.19
N LEU A 197 -12.18 21.08 10.27
CA LEU A 197 -13.10 20.00 10.61
C LEU A 197 -13.92 19.64 9.37
N GLY A 198 -14.14 18.38 9.11
CA GLY A 198 -14.89 17.91 7.96
C GLY A 198 -15.88 16.83 8.32
N THR A 199 -16.97 16.77 7.57
CA THR A 199 -17.93 15.66 7.59
C THR A 199 -18.36 15.34 6.16
N GLY A 200 -18.78 14.11 5.92
CA GLY A 200 -19.24 13.72 4.61
C GLY A 200 -19.57 12.23 4.51
N ILE A 201 -19.96 11.87 3.32
CA ILE A 201 -20.28 10.49 2.95
C ILE A 201 -19.27 9.98 1.94
N SER A 202 -18.95 8.71 1.98
CA SER A 202 -18.20 8.02 0.95
C SER A 202 -18.76 6.63 0.70
N GLY A 203 -18.49 6.12 -0.48
CA GLY A 203 -18.85 4.76 -0.82
C GLY A 203 -17.94 4.21 -1.88
N ASP A 204 -17.81 2.89 -1.90
CA ASP A 204 -17.15 2.16 -2.97
C ASP A 204 -17.94 0.89 -3.31
N ARG A 205 -17.78 0.48 -4.56
CA ARG A 205 -18.30 -0.75 -5.10
C ARG A 205 -17.14 -1.52 -5.70
N THR A 206 -16.88 -2.69 -5.14
CA THR A 206 -15.83 -3.60 -5.60
C THR A 206 -16.46 -4.80 -6.29
N ARG A 207 -15.96 -5.16 -7.47
CA ARG A 207 -16.33 -6.37 -8.21
C ARG A 207 -15.09 -7.24 -8.31
N TYR A 208 -15.17 -8.43 -7.77
CA TYR A 208 -14.09 -9.42 -7.80
C TYR A 208 -14.19 -10.30 -9.05
N GLY A 209 -13.06 -10.85 -9.47
CA GLY A 209 -12.99 -11.83 -10.56
C GLY A 209 -13.79 -13.09 -10.23
N ALA A 210 -14.18 -13.82 -11.27
CA ALA A 210 -14.85 -15.11 -11.08
C ALA A 210 -13.90 -16.09 -10.38
N PRO A 211 -14.36 -16.84 -9.35
CA PRO A 211 -13.53 -17.83 -8.72
C PRO A 211 -13.15 -18.92 -9.72
N ALA A 212 -11.89 -19.36 -9.65
CA ALA A 212 -11.45 -20.52 -10.42
C ALA A 212 -12.25 -21.74 -9.96
N PHE A 213 -12.94 -22.39 -10.91
CA PHE A 213 -13.73 -23.61 -10.75
C PHE A 213 -15.00 -23.56 -9.87
N GLY A 214 -16.13 -23.57 -10.53
CA GLY A 214 -17.39 -24.14 -10.04
C GLY A 214 -18.26 -23.26 -9.16
N GLN A 215 -17.94 -21.98 -8.95
CA GLN A 215 -18.84 -21.02 -8.32
C GLN A 215 -19.42 -20.06 -9.37
N PRO A 216 -20.75 -19.89 -9.42
CA PRO A 216 -21.37 -19.26 -10.58
C PRO A 216 -21.41 -17.74 -10.59
N VAL A 217 -20.93 -17.03 -9.58
CA VAL A 217 -21.17 -15.58 -9.46
C VAL A 217 -19.89 -14.84 -9.08
N ALA A 218 -19.58 -13.80 -9.85
CA ALA A 218 -18.58 -12.80 -9.47
C ALA A 218 -19.01 -12.11 -8.17
N ASP A 219 -18.07 -12.02 -7.23
CA ASP A 219 -18.32 -11.37 -5.95
C ASP A 219 -18.42 -9.87 -6.11
N ARG A 220 -19.25 -9.29 -5.29
CA ARG A 220 -19.41 -7.86 -5.17
C ARG A 220 -19.49 -7.45 -3.72
N SER A 221 -18.81 -6.36 -3.37
CA SER A 221 -19.02 -5.68 -2.11
C SER A 221 -19.40 -4.23 -2.34
N GLU A 222 -20.23 -3.71 -1.47
CA GLU A 222 -20.61 -2.30 -1.38
C GLU A 222 -20.30 -1.78 0.00
N ARG A 223 -19.52 -0.71 0.05
CA ARG A 223 -19.20 0.01 1.28
C ARG A 223 -19.85 1.37 1.28
N ARG A 224 -20.38 1.75 2.43
CA ARG A 224 -20.95 3.08 2.70
C ARG A 224 -20.41 3.58 4.02
N ASP A 225 -19.89 4.78 4.01
CA ASP A 225 -19.31 5.44 5.18
C ASP A 225 -19.98 6.78 5.41
N LEU A 226 -20.28 7.07 6.67
CA LEU A 226 -20.49 8.42 7.18
C LEU A 226 -19.26 8.78 8.00
N TYR A 227 -18.59 9.89 7.67
CA TYR A 227 -17.30 10.19 8.29
C TYR A 227 -17.22 11.59 8.90
N LEU A 228 -16.36 11.68 9.91
CA LEU A 228 -15.83 12.92 10.46
C LEU A 228 -14.33 12.95 10.20
N SER A 229 -13.78 14.11 9.90
CA SER A 229 -12.36 14.33 9.70
C SER A 229 -11.89 15.60 10.39
N ALA A 230 -10.63 15.62 10.80
CA ALA A 230 -10.02 16.80 11.37
C ALA A 230 -8.57 16.91 10.86
N THR A 231 -8.16 18.14 10.57
CA THR A 231 -6.76 18.51 10.38
C THR A 231 -6.45 19.63 11.35
N TRP A 232 -5.44 19.43 12.20
CA TRP A 232 -5.06 20.37 13.23
C TRP A 232 -3.55 20.57 13.25
N VAL A 233 -3.11 21.81 13.16
CA VAL A 233 -1.71 22.24 13.19
C VAL A 233 -1.51 23.15 14.40
N PRO A 234 -1.42 22.59 15.63
CA PRO A 234 -1.31 23.38 16.85
C PRO A 234 -0.03 24.22 16.88
N THR A 235 1.04 23.73 16.28
CA THR A 235 2.33 24.40 16.20
C THR A 235 2.99 24.17 14.85
N GLY A 236 4.01 24.94 14.49
CA GLY A 236 4.81 24.68 13.29
C GLY A 236 5.55 23.33 13.31
N ALA A 237 5.73 22.75 14.50
CA ALA A 237 6.41 21.48 14.69
C ALA A 237 5.47 20.28 14.69
N SER A 238 4.16 20.45 14.77
CA SER A 238 3.21 19.36 14.99
C SER A 238 1.97 19.52 14.13
N SER A 239 1.57 18.47 13.44
CA SER A 239 0.31 18.42 12.70
C SER A 239 -0.40 17.08 12.88
N PHE A 240 -1.69 17.13 13.10
CA PHE A 240 -2.58 15.99 13.21
C PHE A 240 -3.54 15.96 12.02
N ASN A 241 -3.75 14.78 11.47
CA ASN A 241 -4.76 14.55 10.46
C ASN A 241 -5.48 13.24 10.80
N GLY A 242 -6.79 13.27 10.84
CA GLY A 242 -7.55 12.08 11.20
C GLY A 242 -8.91 12.02 10.51
N ARG A 243 -9.41 10.81 10.40
CA ARG A 243 -10.76 10.51 9.93
C ARG A 243 -11.28 9.31 10.72
N VAL A 244 -12.53 9.41 11.17
CA VAL A 244 -13.30 8.31 11.76
C VAL A 244 -14.59 8.18 10.96
N ALA A 245 -14.98 6.96 10.63
CA ALA A 245 -16.16 6.67 9.84
C ALA A 245 -16.98 5.55 10.49
N ALA A 246 -18.30 5.74 10.54
CA ALA A 246 -19.23 4.64 10.68
C ALA A 246 -19.35 3.98 9.30
N SER A 247 -18.90 2.74 9.21
CA SER A 247 -18.73 2.00 7.95
C SER A 247 -19.64 0.79 7.92
N LYS A 248 -20.40 0.63 6.85
CA LYS A 248 -21.17 -0.57 6.56
C LYS A 248 -20.66 -1.16 5.25
N ILE A 249 -20.29 -2.45 5.27
CA ILE A 249 -19.84 -3.19 4.10
C ILE A 249 -20.75 -4.40 3.93
N GLU A 250 -21.39 -4.51 2.78
CA GLU A 250 -22.29 -5.60 2.42
C GLU A 250 -21.65 -6.41 1.28
N TYR A 251 -21.71 -7.72 1.40
CA TYR A 251 -21.20 -8.66 0.41
C TYR A 251 -22.37 -9.44 -0.20
N ASN A 252 -22.35 -9.68 -1.50
CA ASN A 252 -23.38 -10.49 -2.16
C ASN A 252 -23.14 -12.00 -2.04
N ARG A 253 -22.01 -12.42 -1.46
CA ARG A 253 -21.64 -13.81 -1.24
C ARG A 253 -22.06 -14.23 0.17
N ALA A 254 -22.79 -15.35 0.29
CA ALA A 254 -23.21 -15.89 1.57
C ALA A 254 -22.06 -16.34 2.49
N THR A 255 -20.88 -16.58 1.93
CA THR A 255 -19.66 -16.99 2.66
C THR A 255 -18.82 -15.82 3.18
N ALA A 256 -19.14 -14.58 2.81
CA ALA A 256 -18.45 -13.38 3.31
C ALA A 256 -19.27 -12.76 4.45
N SER A 257 -18.61 -12.36 5.51
CA SER A 257 -19.26 -11.69 6.64
C SER A 257 -19.36 -10.20 6.35
N ASP A 258 -20.58 -9.68 6.42
CA ASP A 258 -20.83 -8.24 6.42
C ASP A 258 -20.12 -7.57 7.59
N PHE A 259 -19.77 -6.30 7.41
CA PHE A 259 -19.16 -5.51 8.45
C PHE A 259 -20.01 -4.28 8.76
N ASP A 260 -20.26 -4.05 10.04
CA ASP A 260 -20.86 -2.83 10.57
C ASP A 260 -20.02 -2.37 11.77
N GLY A 261 -19.46 -1.15 11.69
CA GLY A 261 -18.59 -0.68 12.75
C GLY A 261 -17.77 0.55 12.38
N LEU A 262 -16.88 0.91 13.31
CA LEU A 262 -16.02 2.06 13.13
C LEU A 262 -14.74 1.66 12.39
N THR A 263 -14.37 2.49 11.40
CA THR A 263 -13.08 2.49 10.70
C THR A 263 -12.48 3.88 10.76
N GLY A 264 -11.17 3.98 10.48
CA GLY A 264 -10.54 5.30 10.43
C GLY A 264 -9.04 5.26 10.68
N TYR A 265 -8.48 6.45 10.74
CA TYR A 265 -7.06 6.62 11.04
C TYR A 265 -6.82 7.97 11.72
N VAL A 266 -5.69 8.03 12.43
CA VAL A 266 -5.07 9.25 12.94
C VAL A 266 -3.61 9.24 12.54
N ASN A 267 -3.14 10.31 11.95
CA ASN A 267 -1.75 10.55 11.61
C ASN A 267 -1.26 11.76 12.40
N TRP A 268 -0.10 11.62 13.01
CA TRP A 268 0.62 12.67 13.70
C TRP A 268 2.00 12.84 13.08
N ALA A 269 2.24 13.97 12.44
CA ALA A 269 3.55 14.38 11.97
C ALA A 269 4.16 15.35 12.96
N TRP A 270 5.33 15.02 13.48
CA TRP A 270 6.03 15.76 14.51
C TRP A 270 7.48 16.02 14.12
N LYS A 271 7.88 17.28 14.21
CA LYS A 271 9.26 17.76 13.96
C LYS A 271 9.77 18.41 15.23
N PRO A 272 10.23 17.64 16.25
CA PRO A 272 10.70 18.19 17.52
C PRO A 272 11.93 19.10 17.36
N THR A 273 12.71 18.84 16.32
CA THR A 273 13.87 19.65 15.93
C THR A 273 13.88 19.87 14.43
N GLY A 274 14.74 20.76 13.94
CA GLY A 274 14.95 20.95 12.49
C GLY A 274 15.49 19.69 11.79
N LEU A 275 16.12 18.77 12.53
CA LEU A 275 16.82 17.60 12.00
C LEU A 275 16.01 16.30 12.15
N LEU A 276 15.06 16.23 13.09
CA LEU A 276 14.29 15.02 13.38
C LEU A 276 12.84 15.20 12.94
N SER A 277 12.35 14.30 12.13
CA SER A 277 10.95 14.19 11.77
C SER A 277 10.40 12.82 12.13
N ILE A 278 9.25 12.78 12.79
CA ILE A 278 8.55 11.56 13.21
C ILE A 278 7.14 11.60 12.62
N ASN A 279 6.73 10.51 12.02
CA ASN A 279 5.39 10.33 11.52
C ASN A 279 4.78 9.08 12.16
N THR A 280 3.70 9.26 12.91
CA THR A 280 2.97 8.19 13.59
C THR A 280 1.57 8.06 12.99
N THR A 281 1.21 6.86 12.60
CA THR A 281 -0.14 6.57 12.07
C THR A 281 -0.75 5.41 12.85
N LEU A 282 -1.96 5.63 13.33
CA LEU A 282 -2.83 4.60 13.87
C LEU A 282 -4.01 4.43 12.92
N SER A 283 -4.31 3.20 12.51
CA SER A 283 -5.48 2.94 11.64
C SER A 283 -6.24 1.69 12.05
N ARG A 284 -7.53 1.68 11.73
CA ARG A 284 -8.43 0.54 11.81
C ARG A 284 -9.21 0.42 10.51
N GLU A 285 -9.05 -0.72 9.86
CA GLU A 285 -9.65 -1.00 8.56
C GLU A 285 -10.38 -2.33 8.57
N SER A 286 -11.42 -2.45 7.76
CA SER A 286 -12.12 -3.69 7.46
C SER A 286 -12.04 -3.99 5.98
N GLY A 287 -11.95 -5.27 5.63
CA GLY A 287 -11.86 -5.74 4.25
C GLY A 287 -11.93 -7.25 4.16
N GLN A 288 -11.74 -7.76 2.96
CA GLN A 288 -11.59 -9.19 2.69
C GLN A 288 -10.16 -9.52 2.29
N GLU A 289 -9.76 -10.75 2.55
CA GLU A 289 -8.49 -11.30 2.15
C GLU A 289 -8.72 -12.75 1.69
N SER A 290 -8.26 -13.08 0.49
CA SER A 290 -8.27 -14.44 -0.01
C SER A 290 -6.90 -15.08 0.20
N GLY A 291 -6.89 -16.31 0.65
CA GLY A 291 -5.67 -17.09 0.86
C GLY A 291 -5.82 -18.51 0.36
N PHE A 292 -4.72 -19.25 0.37
CA PHE A 292 -4.71 -20.67 0.03
C PHE A 292 -4.59 -21.50 1.30
N LEU A 293 -5.54 -22.40 1.51
CA LEU A 293 -5.47 -23.42 2.55
C LEU A 293 -4.89 -24.70 1.93
N ARG A 294 -3.97 -25.34 2.66
CA ARG A 294 -3.56 -26.68 2.33
C ARG A 294 -4.70 -27.63 2.70
N THR A 295 -5.26 -28.31 1.69
CA THR A 295 -6.28 -29.33 1.92
C THR A 295 -5.63 -30.72 1.89
N THR A 296 -6.26 -31.71 2.50
CA THR A 296 -5.99 -33.09 2.15
C THR A 296 -6.25 -33.28 0.66
N PRO A 297 -5.33 -33.93 -0.07
CA PRO A 297 -5.50 -34.12 -1.51
C PRO A 297 -6.87 -34.73 -1.81
N THR A 298 -7.65 -34.04 -2.60
CA THR A 298 -8.97 -34.49 -3.05
C THR A 298 -8.95 -34.67 -4.56
N LEU A 299 -9.50 -35.81 -5.01
CA LEU A 299 -9.71 -36.05 -6.44
C LEU A 299 -10.86 -35.19 -6.94
N ARG A 300 -10.58 -34.32 -7.88
CA ARG A 300 -11.60 -33.53 -8.60
C ARG A 300 -11.75 -34.01 -10.02
N LEU A 301 -12.97 -34.01 -10.52
CA LEU A 301 -13.23 -34.25 -11.94
C LEU A 301 -12.85 -33.00 -12.73
N GLY A 302 -11.75 -33.05 -13.45
CA GLY A 302 -11.31 -32.02 -14.38
C GLY A 302 -11.76 -32.33 -15.81
N ALA A 303 -11.49 -31.41 -16.74
CA ALA A 303 -11.88 -31.54 -18.17
C ALA A 303 -11.25 -32.75 -18.88
N LEU A 304 -10.14 -33.27 -18.38
CA LEU A 304 -9.37 -34.39 -18.94
C LEU A 304 -9.34 -35.65 -18.03
N GLY A 305 -10.12 -35.67 -16.93
CA GLY A 305 -10.12 -36.73 -15.95
C GLY A 305 -10.05 -36.25 -14.51
N PHE A 306 -9.62 -37.14 -13.60
CA PHE A 306 -9.48 -36.74 -12.19
C PHE A 306 -8.17 -36.02 -11.95
N GLU A 307 -8.25 -34.86 -11.28
CA GLU A 307 -7.13 -34.03 -10.88
C GLU A 307 -6.98 -34.03 -9.35
N LEU A 308 -5.75 -34.13 -8.87
CA LEU A 308 -5.44 -34.07 -7.45
C LEU A 308 -5.30 -32.59 -7.03
N VAL A 309 -6.19 -32.12 -6.18
CA VAL A 309 -6.17 -30.74 -5.67
C VAL A 309 -5.59 -30.73 -4.25
N ASP A 310 -4.41 -30.15 -4.08
CA ASP A 310 -3.70 -30.06 -2.79
C ASP A 310 -3.94 -28.72 -2.05
N THR A 311 -4.46 -27.72 -2.75
CA THR A 311 -4.73 -26.39 -2.17
C THR A 311 -6.11 -25.90 -2.59
N ALA A 312 -6.85 -25.31 -1.67
CA ALA A 312 -8.10 -24.62 -1.93
C ALA A 312 -7.98 -23.13 -1.58
N ALA A 313 -8.57 -22.27 -2.40
CA ALA A 313 -8.74 -20.87 -2.06
C ALA A 313 -9.79 -20.73 -0.95
N SER A 314 -9.52 -19.90 0.04
CA SER A 314 -10.45 -19.54 1.10
C SER A 314 -10.48 -18.03 1.28
N ASP A 315 -11.66 -17.49 1.57
CA ASP A 315 -11.87 -16.07 1.77
C ASP A 315 -12.07 -15.78 3.25
N PHE A 316 -11.39 -14.76 3.74
CA PHE A 316 -11.46 -14.32 5.13
C PHE A 316 -11.96 -12.90 5.21
N SER A 317 -12.96 -12.65 6.04
CA SER A 317 -13.28 -11.31 6.49
C SER A 317 -12.23 -10.85 7.49
N ARG A 318 -11.76 -9.63 7.35
CA ARG A 318 -10.60 -9.12 8.09
C ARG A 318 -10.86 -7.77 8.71
N ILE A 319 -10.51 -7.63 10.00
CA ILE A 319 -10.36 -6.35 10.67
C ILE A 319 -8.88 -6.18 11.03
N THR A 320 -8.27 -5.10 10.57
CA THR A 320 -6.86 -4.80 10.82
C THR A 320 -6.72 -3.51 11.62
N ASN A 321 -6.01 -3.58 12.74
CA ASN A 321 -5.55 -2.40 13.48
C ASN A 321 -4.05 -2.27 13.27
N THR A 322 -3.59 -1.10 12.85
CA THR A 322 -2.17 -0.87 12.54
C THR A 322 -1.65 0.34 13.29
N LEU A 323 -0.47 0.21 13.89
CA LEU A 323 0.36 1.29 14.36
C LEU A 323 1.62 1.34 13.51
N SER A 324 1.93 2.50 12.94
CA SER A 324 3.16 2.73 12.18
C SER A 324 3.85 3.97 12.71
N VAL A 325 5.12 3.86 13.03
CA VAL A 325 5.99 4.97 13.43
C VAL A 325 7.19 4.99 12.51
N ASN A 326 7.42 6.11 11.85
CA ASN A 326 8.58 6.34 10.99
C ASN A 326 9.31 7.59 11.47
N ALA A 327 10.60 7.46 11.71
CA ALA A 327 11.47 8.56 12.09
C ALA A 327 12.56 8.74 11.02
N ALA A 328 12.86 9.99 10.70
CA ALA A 328 13.99 10.36 9.85
C ALA A 328 14.81 11.43 10.57
N TYR A 329 16.12 11.20 10.65
CA TYR A 329 17.07 12.07 11.31
C TYR A 329 18.18 12.51 10.34
N GLU A 330 18.26 13.80 10.09
CA GLU A 330 19.32 14.43 9.28
C GLU A 330 20.56 14.61 10.14
N LEU A 331 21.41 13.56 10.22
CA LEU A 331 22.64 13.60 11.01
C LEU A 331 23.59 14.71 10.53
N THR A 332 23.68 14.88 9.22
CA THR A 332 24.39 15.97 8.55
C THR A 332 23.64 16.32 7.26
N GLY A 333 24.00 17.43 6.59
CA GLY A 333 23.47 17.75 5.26
C GLY A 333 23.70 16.69 4.17
N LYS A 334 24.50 15.65 4.47
CA LYS A 334 24.79 14.54 3.55
C LYS A 334 24.34 13.16 4.07
N ILE A 335 24.07 13.02 5.35
CA ILE A 335 23.76 11.73 5.98
C ILE A 335 22.39 11.83 6.60
N MET A 336 21.50 10.94 6.20
CA MET A 336 20.16 10.76 6.78
C MET A 336 20.04 9.34 7.31
N LEU A 337 19.52 9.21 8.51
CA LEU A 337 19.17 7.94 9.14
C LEU A 337 17.65 7.82 9.19
N ASP A 338 17.14 6.64 8.94
CA ASP A 338 15.71 6.33 9.05
C ASP A 338 15.48 5.12 9.96
N ALA A 339 14.40 5.16 10.71
CA ALA A 339 13.93 4.08 11.55
C ALA A 339 12.42 3.91 11.38
N GLY A 340 11.95 2.68 11.36
CA GLY A 340 10.53 2.35 11.22
C GLY A 340 10.11 1.25 12.17
N LEU A 341 8.91 1.40 12.73
CA LEU A 341 8.18 0.37 13.46
C LEU A 341 6.79 0.25 12.84
N ALA A 342 6.40 -0.94 12.43
CA ALA A 342 5.03 -1.25 12.06
C ALA A 342 4.52 -2.42 12.91
N TYR A 343 3.38 -2.22 13.53
CA TYR A 343 2.66 -3.25 14.26
C TYR A 343 1.25 -3.37 13.71
N ALA A 344 0.86 -4.57 13.27
CA ALA A 344 -0.47 -4.84 12.76
C ALA A 344 -1.08 -6.02 13.50
N ARG A 345 -2.30 -5.84 14.01
CA ARG A 345 -3.13 -6.90 14.56
C ARG A 345 -4.30 -7.14 13.63
N ARG A 346 -4.43 -8.40 13.16
CA ARG A 346 -5.52 -8.82 12.29
C ARG A 346 -6.42 -9.79 13.02
N ASN A 347 -7.72 -9.60 12.88
CA ASN A 347 -8.74 -10.59 13.24
C ASN A 347 -9.33 -11.09 11.92
N LEU A 348 -9.33 -12.40 11.75
CA LEU A 348 -9.73 -13.10 10.54
C LEU A 348 -10.91 -14.00 10.85
N VAL A 349 -11.87 -14.10 9.95
CA VAL A 349 -12.97 -15.06 10.03
C VAL A 349 -13.08 -15.73 8.67
N ASP A 350 -12.91 -17.05 8.62
CA ASP A 350 -13.11 -17.83 7.42
C ASP A 350 -14.57 -17.78 6.99
N GLY A 351 -14.83 -17.35 5.77
CA GLY A 351 -16.17 -17.13 5.27
C GLY A 351 -16.96 -18.42 5.03
N PHE A 352 -16.29 -19.55 4.86
CA PHE A 352 -16.93 -20.85 4.59
C PHE A 352 -17.16 -21.65 5.88
N THR A 353 -16.17 -21.71 6.76
CA THR A 353 -16.24 -22.52 7.98
C THR A 353 -16.67 -21.72 9.21
N GLY A 354 -16.62 -20.40 9.15
CA GLY A 354 -16.84 -19.52 10.30
C GLY A 354 -15.72 -19.55 11.35
N ILE A 355 -14.64 -20.30 11.08
CA ILE A 355 -13.53 -20.44 12.04
C ILE A 355 -12.77 -19.13 12.12
N ALA A 356 -12.60 -18.63 13.34
CA ALA A 356 -11.86 -17.40 13.62
C ALA A 356 -10.37 -17.67 13.78
N GLY A 357 -9.58 -16.66 13.38
CA GLY A 357 -8.14 -16.59 13.59
C GLY A 357 -7.71 -15.18 13.91
N ASN A 358 -6.53 -15.03 14.45
CA ASN A 358 -5.90 -13.72 14.64
C ASN A 358 -4.39 -13.83 14.48
N ASP A 359 -3.78 -12.73 14.09
CA ASP A 359 -2.33 -12.61 14.10
C ASP A 359 -1.87 -11.20 14.47
N ASN A 360 -0.63 -11.16 14.95
CA ASN A 360 0.09 -9.93 15.19
C ASN A 360 1.36 -9.96 14.36
N THR A 361 1.56 -8.94 13.54
CA THR A 361 2.78 -8.77 12.74
C THR A 361 3.54 -7.54 13.24
N THR A 362 4.82 -7.70 13.56
CA THR A 362 5.71 -6.60 13.92
C THR A 362 6.83 -6.53 12.90
N THR A 363 7.12 -5.33 12.42
CA THR A 363 8.27 -5.08 11.54
C THR A 363 9.06 -3.90 12.08
N LEU A 364 10.36 -4.10 12.28
CA LEU A 364 11.33 -3.07 12.60
C LEU A 364 12.20 -2.83 11.39
N SER A 365 12.56 -1.59 11.11
CA SER A 365 13.49 -1.25 10.04
C SER A 365 14.43 -0.13 10.47
N LEU A 366 15.67 -0.22 9.99
CA LEU A 366 16.69 0.81 10.15
C LEU A 366 17.35 1.03 8.80
N GLY A 367 17.64 2.28 8.48
CA GLY A 367 18.29 2.63 7.24
C GLY A 367 19.26 3.80 7.41
N GLY A 368 20.19 3.89 6.48
CA GLY A 368 21.10 5.02 6.37
C GLY A 368 21.35 5.34 4.92
N ARG A 369 21.34 6.62 4.60
CA ARG A 369 21.64 7.13 3.26
C ARG A 369 22.72 8.20 3.38
N TRP A 370 23.71 8.11 2.51
CA TRP A 370 24.77 9.08 2.32
C TRP A 370 24.70 9.69 0.91
N ALA A 371 24.53 11.00 0.82
CA ALA A 371 24.61 11.77 -0.40
C ALA A 371 26.09 12.16 -0.64
N ALA A 372 26.84 11.35 -1.35
CA ALA A 372 28.26 11.60 -1.64
C ALA A 372 28.44 12.90 -2.43
N THR A 373 27.59 13.10 -3.45
CA THR A 373 27.48 14.31 -4.24
C THR A 373 25.99 14.70 -4.40
N ARG A 374 25.70 15.75 -5.17
CA ARG A 374 24.32 16.12 -5.55
C ARG A 374 23.63 15.04 -6.40
N THR A 375 24.42 14.32 -7.18
CA THR A 375 23.94 13.32 -8.14
C THR A 375 24.09 11.89 -7.66
N ILE A 376 25.00 11.60 -6.71
CA ILE A 376 25.33 10.24 -6.27
C ILE A 376 24.95 10.06 -4.81
N SER A 377 24.18 9.04 -4.53
CA SER A 377 23.89 8.59 -3.18
C SER A 377 24.04 7.07 -3.04
N ALA A 378 24.38 6.64 -1.84
CA ALA A 378 24.44 5.23 -1.46
C ALA A 378 23.85 5.05 -0.07
N GLY A 379 23.48 3.84 0.26
CA GLY A 379 22.93 3.56 1.59
C GLY A 379 22.77 2.08 1.86
N CYS A 380 22.28 1.79 3.06
CA CYS A 380 21.93 0.44 3.49
C CYS A 380 20.62 0.46 4.25
N ARG A 381 19.96 -0.69 4.31
CA ARG A 381 18.73 -0.90 5.06
C ARG A 381 18.74 -2.31 5.67
N ALA A 382 18.29 -2.41 6.90
CA ALA A 382 18.03 -3.65 7.59
C ALA A 382 16.56 -3.69 8.05
N SER A 383 15.93 -4.85 8.05
CA SER A 383 14.61 -5.01 8.67
C SER A 383 14.48 -6.39 9.31
N HIS A 384 13.70 -6.43 10.38
CA HIS A 384 13.31 -7.63 11.12
C HIS A 384 11.79 -7.70 11.18
N GLY A 385 11.21 -8.77 10.68
CA GLY A 385 9.76 -9.00 10.65
C GLY A 385 9.38 -10.28 11.39
N THR A 386 8.38 -10.20 12.25
CA THR A 386 7.81 -11.35 12.94
C THR A 386 6.30 -11.36 12.82
N ARG A 387 5.72 -12.53 12.70
CA ARG A 387 4.28 -12.76 12.85
C ARG A 387 4.04 -13.87 13.85
N SER A 388 3.10 -13.63 14.75
CA SER A 388 2.55 -14.64 15.65
C SER A 388 1.06 -14.81 15.33
N ALA A 389 0.66 -16.04 15.01
CA ALA A 389 -0.67 -16.37 14.53
C ALA A 389 -1.35 -17.40 15.44
N ARG A 390 -2.68 -17.31 15.53
CA ARG A 390 -3.53 -18.28 16.25
C ARG A 390 -4.81 -18.52 15.47
N GLY A 391 -5.22 -19.78 15.37
CA GLY A 391 -6.44 -20.18 14.67
C GLY A 391 -6.25 -20.26 13.17
N ALA A 392 -7.34 -20.12 12.42
CA ALA A 392 -7.33 -20.24 10.96
C ALA A 392 -6.84 -18.96 10.26
N GLY A 393 -6.37 -19.11 9.04
CA GLY A 393 -6.13 -18.01 8.12
C GLY A 393 -4.77 -17.35 8.24
N SER A 394 -3.86 -17.80 9.11
CA SER A 394 -2.52 -17.21 9.24
C SER A 394 -1.52 -18.22 9.82
N GLN A 395 -0.23 -17.95 9.65
CA GLN A 395 0.85 -18.73 10.23
C GLN A 395 1.96 -17.84 10.77
N ASP A 396 2.72 -18.39 11.74
CA ASP A 396 3.89 -17.75 12.30
C ASP A 396 5.00 -17.62 11.26
N TYR A 397 5.78 -16.58 11.33
CA TYR A 397 7.07 -16.51 10.63
C TYR A 397 8.01 -15.50 11.28
N LYS A 398 9.29 -15.65 10.96
CA LYS A 398 10.34 -14.65 11.17
C LYS A 398 11.05 -14.42 9.83
N SER A 399 11.45 -13.19 9.57
CA SER A 399 12.20 -12.86 8.36
C SER A 399 13.08 -11.65 8.62
N ASP A 400 14.35 -11.76 8.30
CA ASP A 400 15.34 -10.70 8.34
C ASP A 400 15.70 -10.30 6.92
N SER A 401 15.90 -9.01 6.69
CA SER A 401 16.44 -8.54 5.42
C SER A 401 17.51 -7.49 5.64
N PHE A 402 18.46 -7.49 4.72
CA PHE A 402 19.50 -6.50 4.67
C PHE A 402 19.80 -6.15 3.22
N SER A 403 19.96 -4.87 2.89
CA SER A 403 20.32 -4.47 1.54
C SER A 403 21.26 -3.27 1.51
N TYR A 404 22.02 -3.19 0.42
CA TYR A 404 22.79 -2.02 0.03
C TYR A 404 22.27 -1.47 -1.29
N PHE A 405 22.23 -0.16 -1.40
CA PHE A 405 21.85 0.47 -2.65
C PHE A 405 22.79 1.59 -3.06
N GLY A 406 22.87 1.81 -4.35
CA GLY A 406 23.52 2.96 -4.97
C GLY A 406 22.59 3.62 -5.98
N GLN A 407 22.65 4.91 -6.09
CA GLN A 407 21.82 5.69 -7.00
C GLN A 407 22.61 6.82 -7.63
N ILE A 408 22.41 7.02 -8.92
CA ILE A 408 22.88 8.18 -9.68
C ILE A 408 21.65 8.87 -10.25
N THR A 409 21.51 10.19 -10.01
CA THR A 409 20.39 10.99 -10.52
C THR A 409 20.95 12.23 -11.21
N LEU A 410 20.51 12.47 -12.43
CA LEU A 410 20.78 13.66 -13.22
C LEU A 410 19.52 14.53 -13.27
N ASP A 411 19.63 15.77 -12.98
CA ASP A 411 18.60 16.80 -12.93
C ASP A 411 19.03 18.10 -13.62
#